data_c6015f8fd01440c0810d9e47b922ddd5
#
_entry.id   c6015f8fd01440c0810d9e47b922ddd5
#
_cell.length_a   1.000
_cell.length_b   1.000
_cell.length_c   1.000
_cell.angle_alpha   90.00
_cell.angle_beta   90.00
_cell.angle_gamma   90.00
#
_symmetry.space_group_name_H-M   'P 1'
#
loop_
_entity.id
_entity.type
_entity.pdbx_description
1 polymer ?
#
loop_
_entity_poly.entity_id
_entity_poly.type
_entity_poly.pdbx_seq_one_letter_code
_entity_poly.pdbx_strand_id
1 'polypeptide(L)'
;MFTGMWLAAVCARAEASGAAADRDLARVLADGLLLASRCSSVPGFIARGMGADPGVHYPVGSIDQTLPWFYGLWRYCTSNIAEPSRAEEVKMRMLEVACALERHGWKCPNEQPFETEDCGDFLQDGLPFRNAAHGLFLFRILAELDPGRMPFYRSVATGKPSNSSLTRLEACCKGYEADIPKLPWIEPHLLWIYVAAQGCLKELSKLEPDEPMFRAGLAANAARARCFLQLYEKYDNTTESPFRYGNWRNGYAWRPQKTLKESDAVSMTGKKEILGTRKNVERDYMTAPLSAAAICAFAGTERAAFEKLLRHYDWSTFNISEFFLAEVAWYAY
;
A
#
# COMPACT_ATOMS: atom_id res chain seq x y z
N MET A 1 2.90 -3.40 -3.54
CA MET A 1 2.42 -2.56 -2.42
C MET A 1 3.48 -1.62 -1.91
N PHE A 2 4.57 -2.12 -1.38
CA PHE A 2 5.58 -1.32 -0.68
C PHE A 2 6.23 -0.25 -1.56
N THR A 3 6.57 -0.59 -2.80
CA THR A 3 7.17 0.34 -3.76
C THR A 3 6.32 1.60 -3.99
N GLY A 4 4.98 1.47 -4.10
CA GLY A 4 4.12 2.63 -4.29
C GLY A 4 4.06 3.56 -3.08
N MET A 5 4.00 3.00 -1.87
CA MET A 5 4.07 3.78 -0.64
C MET A 5 5.45 4.43 -0.46
N TRP A 6 6.50 3.69 -0.80
CA TRP A 6 7.87 4.20 -0.74
C TRP A 6 8.10 5.32 -1.76
N LEU A 7 7.62 5.18 -2.99
CA LEU A 7 7.69 6.25 -3.99
C LEU A 7 7.08 7.56 -3.45
N ALA A 8 5.93 7.49 -2.79
CA ALA A 8 5.30 8.68 -2.22
C ALA A 8 6.18 9.36 -1.15
N ALA A 9 6.83 8.57 -0.29
CA ALA A 9 7.77 9.09 0.71
C ALA A 9 9.04 9.69 0.04
N VAL A 10 9.58 9.00 -0.97
CA VAL A 10 10.75 9.50 -1.73
C VAL A 10 10.42 10.80 -2.48
N CYS A 11 9.21 10.96 -3.03
CA CYS A 11 8.78 12.23 -3.60
C CYS A 11 8.78 13.35 -2.54
N ALA A 12 8.21 13.10 -1.37
CA ALA A 12 8.21 14.10 -0.29
C ALA A 12 9.65 14.41 0.19
N ARG A 13 10.52 13.40 0.26
CA ARG A 13 11.94 13.60 0.56
C ARG A 13 12.64 14.46 -0.51
N ALA A 14 12.41 14.19 -1.77
CA ALA A 14 13.00 14.94 -2.87
C ALA A 14 12.50 16.40 -2.90
N GLU A 15 11.22 16.63 -2.58
CA GLU A 15 10.66 17.99 -2.41
C GLU A 15 11.33 18.74 -1.26
N ALA A 16 11.56 18.06 -0.13
CA ALA A 16 12.17 18.67 1.04
C ALA A 16 13.68 18.91 0.88
N SER A 17 14.42 17.96 0.28
CA SER A 17 15.87 18.02 0.15
C SER A 17 16.36 18.83 -1.06
N GLY A 18 15.57 18.83 -2.16
CA GLY A 18 15.97 19.35 -3.45
C GLY A 18 17.11 18.54 -4.12
N ALA A 19 17.52 17.40 -3.53
CA ALA A 19 18.66 16.62 -3.98
C ALA A 19 18.37 15.86 -5.30
N ALA A 20 19.31 15.90 -6.24
CA ALA A 20 19.20 15.20 -7.51
C ALA A 20 19.06 13.67 -7.31
N ALA A 21 19.83 13.09 -6.38
CA ALA A 21 19.77 11.67 -6.08
C ALA A 21 18.37 11.19 -5.62
N ASP A 22 17.64 12.02 -4.88
CA ASP A 22 16.28 11.70 -4.44
C ASP A 22 15.28 11.75 -5.59
N ARG A 23 15.44 12.73 -6.50
CA ARG A 23 14.66 12.80 -7.75
C ARG A 23 14.92 11.60 -8.67
N ASP A 24 16.18 11.21 -8.81
CA ASP A 24 16.57 10.03 -9.59
C ASP A 24 15.99 8.75 -8.99
N LEU A 25 16.00 8.60 -7.67
CA LEU A 25 15.38 7.47 -6.99
C LEU A 25 13.85 7.45 -7.21
N ALA A 26 13.18 8.60 -7.09
CA ALA A 26 11.74 8.69 -7.37
C ALA A 26 11.42 8.26 -8.80
N ARG A 27 12.23 8.68 -9.79
CA ARG A 27 12.10 8.27 -11.19
C ARG A 27 12.26 6.76 -11.36
N VAL A 28 13.31 6.17 -10.78
CA VAL A 28 13.55 4.71 -10.83
C VAL A 28 12.39 3.91 -10.23
N LEU A 29 11.86 4.37 -9.10
CA LEU A 29 10.69 3.71 -8.47
C LEU A 29 9.43 3.83 -9.33
N ALA A 30 9.18 5.00 -9.94
CA ALA A 30 8.06 5.20 -10.85
C ALA A 30 8.19 4.31 -12.11
N ASP A 31 9.40 4.21 -12.68
CA ASP A 31 9.70 3.33 -13.81
C ASP A 31 9.42 1.86 -13.47
N GLY A 32 9.81 1.42 -12.27
CA GLY A 32 9.53 0.08 -11.77
C GLY A 32 8.04 -0.20 -11.62
N LEU A 33 7.26 0.77 -11.14
CA LEU A 33 5.80 0.64 -11.05
C LEU A 33 5.16 0.59 -12.45
N LEU A 34 5.61 1.42 -13.39
CA LEU A 34 5.11 1.37 -14.78
C LEU A 34 5.43 0.01 -15.42
N LEU A 35 6.65 -0.52 -15.21
CA LEU A 35 7.04 -1.84 -15.68
C LEU A 35 6.10 -2.92 -15.12
N ALA A 36 5.79 -2.90 -13.81
CA ALA A 36 4.89 -3.85 -13.18
C ALA A 36 3.47 -3.85 -13.78
N SER A 37 3.05 -2.76 -14.41
CA SER A 37 1.77 -2.68 -15.12
C SER A 37 1.85 -3.07 -16.61
N ARG A 38 3.04 -3.30 -17.13
CA ARG A 38 3.29 -3.58 -18.57
C ARG A 38 3.85 -4.99 -18.81
N CYS A 39 4.10 -5.76 -17.75
CA CYS A 39 4.74 -7.07 -17.84
C CYS A 39 3.81 -8.19 -18.33
N SER A 40 2.49 -7.96 -18.36
CA SER A 40 1.48 -8.92 -18.76
C SER A 40 0.62 -8.38 -19.90
N SER A 41 0.08 -9.29 -20.72
CA SER A 41 -0.93 -8.97 -21.73
C SER A 41 -2.34 -8.84 -21.16
N VAL A 42 -2.57 -9.20 -19.89
CA VAL A 42 -3.88 -9.08 -19.23
C VAL A 42 -4.15 -7.61 -18.90
N PRO A 43 -5.19 -6.98 -19.48
CA PRO A 43 -5.48 -5.57 -19.24
C PRO A 43 -5.84 -5.32 -17.76
N GLY A 44 -5.23 -4.28 -17.18
CA GLY A 44 -5.48 -3.91 -15.78
C GLY A 44 -4.69 -4.71 -14.75
N PHE A 45 -3.93 -5.74 -15.16
CA PHE A 45 -3.07 -6.49 -14.26
C PHE A 45 -1.88 -5.65 -13.78
N ILE A 46 -1.61 -5.72 -12.47
CA ILE A 46 -0.42 -5.13 -11.84
C ILE A 46 0.32 -6.24 -11.10
N ALA A 47 1.56 -6.50 -11.51
CA ALA A 47 2.39 -7.53 -10.90
C ALA A 47 2.75 -7.19 -9.44
N ARG A 48 2.73 -8.19 -8.57
CA ARG A 48 3.18 -8.04 -7.16
C ARG A 48 4.68 -7.85 -7.02
N GLY A 49 5.44 -8.30 -7.97
CA GLY A 49 6.88 -8.20 -7.99
C GLY A 49 7.43 -8.76 -9.29
N MET A 50 8.59 -8.25 -9.65
CA MET A 50 9.34 -8.66 -10.83
C MET A 50 10.57 -9.44 -10.40
N GLY A 51 10.89 -10.51 -11.13
CA GLY A 51 12.16 -11.22 -10.99
C GLY A 51 13.31 -10.45 -11.64
N ALA A 52 14.52 -11.00 -11.53
CA ALA A 52 15.70 -10.48 -12.24
C ALA A 52 15.57 -10.65 -13.77
N ASP A 53 14.85 -11.68 -14.21
CA ASP A 53 14.46 -11.84 -15.60
C ASP A 53 13.18 -11.03 -15.87
N PRO A 54 13.17 -10.08 -16.81
CA PRO A 54 12.02 -9.23 -17.10
C PRO A 54 10.72 -9.98 -17.45
N GLY A 55 10.81 -11.21 -17.94
CA GLY A 55 9.66 -12.06 -18.25
C GLY A 55 9.06 -12.75 -17.03
N VAL A 56 9.72 -12.72 -15.88
CA VAL A 56 9.32 -13.47 -14.67
C VAL A 56 8.68 -12.54 -13.64
N HIS A 57 7.41 -12.75 -13.35
CA HIS A 57 6.65 -12.01 -12.36
C HIS A 57 5.62 -12.90 -11.66
N TYR A 58 5.11 -12.43 -10.52
CA TYR A 58 4.08 -13.16 -9.78
C TYR A 58 2.72 -12.98 -10.46
N PRO A 59 2.01 -14.06 -10.83
CA PRO A 59 0.87 -13.98 -11.74
C PRO A 59 -0.47 -13.59 -11.09
N VAL A 60 -0.48 -13.37 -9.77
CA VAL A 60 -1.70 -13.05 -9.02
C VAL A 60 -1.75 -11.56 -8.71
N GLY A 61 -2.80 -10.88 -9.15
CA GLY A 61 -3.12 -9.50 -8.80
C GLY A 61 -3.64 -9.36 -7.36
N SER A 62 -3.86 -8.15 -6.90
CA SER A 62 -4.64 -7.85 -5.68
C SER A 62 -4.84 -6.34 -5.49
N ILE A 63 -5.83 -5.95 -4.69
CA ILE A 63 -6.01 -4.57 -4.24
C ILE A 63 -4.76 -4.03 -3.55
N ASP A 64 -4.08 -4.87 -2.72
CA ASP A 64 -2.87 -4.47 -1.99
C ASP A 64 -1.68 -4.14 -2.89
N GLN A 65 -1.74 -4.48 -4.16
CA GLN A 65 -0.74 -4.11 -5.17
C GLN A 65 -1.24 -2.97 -6.05
N THR A 66 -2.46 -3.13 -6.54
CA THR A 66 -3.05 -2.20 -7.50
C THR A 66 -3.26 -0.82 -6.91
N LEU A 67 -3.76 -0.72 -5.68
CA LEU A 67 -3.97 0.60 -5.07
C LEU A 67 -2.67 1.35 -4.78
N PRO A 68 -1.66 0.79 -4.09
CA PRO A 68 -0.40 1.49 -3.88
C PRO A 68 0.34 1.83 -5.17
N TRP A 69 0.09 1.10 -6.27
CA TRP A 69 0.55 1.47 -7.60
C TRP A 69 -0.07 2.82 -8.02
N PHE A 70 -1.39 2.98 -7.90
CA PHE A 70 -2.07 4.26 -8.15
C PHE A 70 -1.61 5.35 -7.18
N TYR A 71 -1.48 5.04 -5.90
CA TYR A 71 -1.09 5.99 -4.87
C TYR A 71 0.31 6.57 -5.12
N GLY A 72 1.29 5.72 -5.35
CA GLY A 72 2.67 6.16 -5.61
C GLY A 72 2.78 6.97 -6.89
N LEU A 73 2.16 6.51 -7.98
CA LEU A 73 2.17 7.22 -9.25
C LEU A 73 1.40 8.54 -9.20
N TRP A 74 0.27 8.60 -8.49
CA TRP A 74 -0.45 9.85 -8.23
C TRP A 74 0.45 10.87 -7.51
N ARG A 75 1.10 10.44 -6.42
CA ARG A 75 2.03 11.29 -5.68
C ARG A 75 3.21 11.76 -6.54
N TYR A 76 3.73 10.89 -7.40
CA TYR A 76 4.81 11.24 -8.31
C TYR A 76 4.37 12.28 -9.36
N CYS A 77 3.26 12.08 -10.05
CA CYS A 77 2.82 13.00 -11.10
C CYS A 77 2.19 14.30 -10.58
N THR A 78 1.83 14.38 -9.28
CA THR A 78 1.32 15.60 -8.64
C THR A 78 2.39 16.34 -7.82
N SER A 79 3.58 15.75 -7.66
CA SER A 79 4.74 16.41 -7.06
C SER A 79 5.45 17.31 -8.09
N ASN A 80 6.34 18.17 -7.61
CA ASN A 80 7.22 18.97 -8.48
C ASN A 80 8.47 18.19 -8.94
N ILE A 81 8.48 16.87 -8.75
CA ILE A 81 9.64 15.99 -9.03
C ILE A 81 9.59 15.45 -10.45
N ALA A 82 8.39 15.10 -10.93
CA ALA A 82 8.23 14.54 -12.28
C ALA A 82 8.37 15.63 -13.35
N GLU A 83 9.15 15.34 -14.39
CA GLU A 83 9.14 16.15 -15.60
C GLU A 83 7.74 16.18 -16.22
N PRO A 84 7.26 17.32 -16.76
CA PRO A 84 5.88 17.44 -17.24
C PRO A 84 5.46 16.36 -18.24
N SER A 85 6.32 16.01 -19.21
CA SER A 85 6.03 14.96 -20.19
C SER A 85 5.91 13.58 -19.52
N ARG A 86 6.74 13.34 -18.49
CA ARG A 86 6.69 12.08 -17.73
C ARG A 86 5.46 12.00 -16.85
N ALA A 87 5.06 13.11 -16.23
CA ALA A 87 3.82 13.18 -15.45
C ALA A 87 2.61 12.86 -16.33
N GLU A 88 2.53 13.38 -17.55
CA GLU A 88 1.44 13.07 -18.49
C GLU A 88 1.47 11.59 -18.91
N GLU A 89 2.62 11.01 -19.21
CA GLU A 89 2.72 9.56 -19.50
C GLU A 89 2.19 8.71 -18.35
N VAL A 90 2.54 9.06 -17.10
CA VAL A 90 2.06 8.36 -15.91
C VAL A 90 0.54 8.48 -15.78
N LYS A 91 -0.02 9.69 -15.93
CA LYS A 91 -1.47 9.92 -15.86
C LYS A 91 -2.22 9.11 -16.93
N MET A 92 -1.73 9.13 -18.16
CA MET A 92 -2.31 8.33 -19.24
C MET A 92 -2.29 6.84 -18.92
N ARG A 93 -1.17 6.32 -18.37
CA ARG A 93 -1.10 4.92 -17.95
C ARG A 93 -2.05 4.58 -16.81
N MET A 94 -2.23 5.50 -15.85
CA MET A 94 -3.22 5.33 -14.80
C MET A 94 -4.65 5.23 -15.36
N LEU A 95 -5.01 6.08 -16.33
CA LEU A 95 -6.31 6.02 -17.00
C LEU A 95 -6.50 4.73 -17.80
N GLU A 96 -5.48 4.26 -18.54
CA GLU A 96 -5.53 2.98 -19.26
C GLU A 96 -5.81 1.80 -18.33
N VAL A 97 -5.09 1.71 -17.21
CA VAL A 97 -5.31 0.68 -16.20
C VAL A 97 -6.69 0.80 -15.58
N ALA A 98 -7.13 2.01 -15.24
CA ALA A 98 -8.46 2.26 -14.69
C ALA A 98 -9.57 1.85 -15.65
N CYS A 99 -9.47 2.19 -16.94
CA CYS A 99 -10.43 1.76 -17.96
C CYS A 99 -10.48 0.24 -18.11
N ALA A 100 -9.36 -0.45 -17.92
CA ALA A 100 -9.32 -1.90 -17.94
C ALA A 100 -10.00 -2.49 -16.69
N LEU A 101 -9.72 -1.96 -15.50
CA LEU A 101 -10.39 -2.36 -14.26
C LEU A 101 -11.91 -2.09 -14.32
N GLU A 102 -12.33 -0.96 -14.87
CA GLU A 102 -13.74 -0.62 -15.06
C GLU A 102 -14.46 -1.64 -15.93
N ARG A 103 -13.87 -2.02 -17.08
CA ARG A 103 -14.41 -3.09 -17.95
C ARG A 103 -14.44 -4.45 -17.27
N HIS A 104 -13.58 -4.67 -16.26
CA HIS A 104 -13.53 -5.88 -15.44
C HIS A 104 -14.36 -5.74 -14.13
N GLY A 105 -15.28 -4.77 -14.07
CA GLY A 105 -16.16 -4.54 -12.91
C GLY A 105 -15.44 -4.07 -11.65
N TRP A 106 -14.32 -3.35 -11.81
CA TRP A 106 -13.46 -2.85 -10.72
C TRP A 106 -12.80 -3.93 -9.88
N LYS A 107 -12.65 -5.12 -10.45
CA LYS A 107 -11.92 -6.23 -9.85
C LYS A 107 -10.47 -6.26 -10.33
N CYS A 108 -9.57 -6.72 -9.46
CA CYS A 108 -8.17 -6.90 -9.82
C CYS A 108 -7.99 -8.21 -10.58
N PRO A 109 -7.63 -8.18 -11.88
CA PRO A 109 -7.46 -9.40 -12.66
C PRO A 109 -6.20 -10.15 -12.23
N ASN A 110 -6.24 -11.45 -12.40
CA ASN A 110 -5.06 -12.31 -12.37
C ASN A 110 -4.58 -12.56 -13.79
N GLU A 111 -3.31 -12.92 -13.93
CA GLU A 111 -2.75 -13.39 -15.17
C GLU A 111 -3.13 -14.87 -15.42
N GLN A 112 -3.08 -15.31 -16.67
CA GLN A 112 -3.18 -16.73 -17.01
C GLN A 112 -2.23 -17.59 -16.14
N PRO A 113 -2.67 -18.71 -15.57
CA PRO A 113 -3.97 -19.38 -15.76
C PRO A 113 -5.08 -18.90 -14.81
N PHE A 114 -4.91 -17.76 -14.13
CA PHE A 114 -5.77 -17.27 -13.04
C PHE A 114 -6.81 -16.25 -13.48
N GLU A 115 -7.02 -16.01 -14.74
CA GLU A 115 -7.92 -14.96 -15.23
C GLU A 115 -9.38 -15.11 -14.80
N THR A 116 -9.79 -16.28 -14.34
CA THR A 116 -11.12 -16.52 -13.79
C THR A 116 -11.23 -16.32 -12.29
N GLU A 117 -10.10 -16.09 -11.61
CA GLU A 117 -10.00 -15.92 -10.16
C GLU A 117 -9.57 -14.51 -9.83
N ASP A 118 -10.52 -13.61 -9.58
CA ASP A 118 -10.23 -12.23 -9.20
C ASP A 118 -9.70 -12.13 -7.78
N CYS A 119 -8.68 -11.30 -7.58
CA CYS A 119 -8.04 -11.07 -6.27
C CYS A 119 -8.28 -9.67 -5.73
N GLY A 120 -9.54 -9.37 -5.48
CA GLY A 120 -9.95 -8.11 -4.86
C GLY A 120 -10.91 -7.32 -5.74
N ASP A 121 -11.80 -6.59 -5.12
CA ASP A 121 -12.87 -5.82 -5.73
C ASP A 121 -12.96 -4.46 -5.04
N PHE A 122 -12.79 -3.38 -5.81
CA PHE A 122 -12.85 -2.00 -5.29
C PHE A 122 -14.28 -1.56 -4.93
N LEU A 123 -15.31 -2.27 -5.41
CA LEU A 123 -16.71 -1.96 -5.11
C LEU A 123 -17.29 -2.82 -3.98
N GLN A 124 -16.64 -3.94 -3.64
CA GLN A 124 -17.09 -4.83 -2.58
C GLN A 124 -16.41 -4.51 -1.25
N ASP A 125 -17.07 -4.92 -0.19
CA ASP A 125 -16.65 -4.67 1.17
C ASP A 125 -16.05 -5.93 1.79
N GLY A 126 -14.81 -6.25 1.40
CA GLY A 126 -14.02 -7.29 2.07
C GLY A 126 -13.64 -6.85 3.49
N LEU A 127 -13.05 -5.65 3.60
CA LEU A 127 -12.74 -4.93 4.83
C LEU A 127 -13.35 -3.53 4.71
N PRO A 128 -14.41 -3.20 5.46
CA PRO A 128 -15.21 -2.00 5.26
C PRO A 128 -14.38 -0.72 5.12
N PHE A 129 -13.51 -0.47 6.10
CA PHE A 129 -12.67 0.72 6.10
C PHE A 129 -11.61 0.67 5.00
N ARG A 130 -10.81 -0.41 4.95
CA ARG A 130 -9.70 -0.49 3.99
C ARG A 130 -10.19 -0.34 2.55
N ASN A 131 -11.22 -1.10 2.19
CA ASN A 131 -11.74 -1.07 0.82
C ASN A 131 -12.45 0.25 0.51
N ALA A 132 -13.13 0.88 1.49
CA ALA A 132 -13.71 2.20 1.32
C ALA A 132 -12.63 3.27 1.06
N ALA A 133 -11.59 3.34 1.91
CA ALA A 133 -10.51 4.31 1.74
C ALA A 133 -9.78 4.12 0.38
N HIS A 134 -9.54 2.87 0.01
CA HIS A 134 -8.88 2.52 -1.25
C HIS A 134 -9.75 2.88 -2.46
N GLY A 135 -11.02 2.47 -2.47
CA GLY A 135 -11.92 2.73 -3.58
C GLY A 135 -12.21 4.23 -3.76
N LEU A 136 -12.51 4.93 -2.65
CA LEU A 136 -12.76 6.37 -2.72
C LEU A 136 -11.54 7.16 -3.20
N PHE A 137 -10.34 6.82 -2.74
CA PHE A 137 -9.14 7.45 -3.25
C PHE A 137 -8.96 7.19 -4.76
N LEU A 138 -9.05 5.94 -5.19
CA LEU A 138 -8.93 5.58 -6.60
C LEU A 138 -9.92 6.38 -7.46
N PHE A 139 -11.21 6.33 -7.13
CA PHE A 139 -12.23 6.99 -7.94
C PHE A 139 -12.12 8.52 -7.89
N ARG A 140 -11.64 9.08 -6.78
CA ARG A 140 -11.45 10.53 -6.63
C ARG A 140 -10.31 11.04 -7.48
N ILE A 141 -9.16 10.36 -7.50
CA ILE A 141 -8.04 10.76 -8.37
C ILE A 141 -8.36 10.55 -9.85
N LEU A 142 -9.14 9.53 -10.19
CA LEU A 142 -9.61 9.33 -11.56
C LEU A 142 -10.55 10.46 -12.00
N ALA A 143 -11.35 11.01 -11.08
CA ALA A 143 -12.19 12.16 -11.35
C ALA A 143 -11.38 13.47 -11.48
N GLU A 144 -10.18 13.57 -10.90
CA GLU A 144 -9.23 14.65 -11.19
C GLU A 144 -8.62 14.53 -12.59
N LEU A 145 -8.30 13.30 -13.01
CA LEU A 145 -7.72 13.05 -14.32
C LEU A 145 -8.77 13.13 -15.45
N ASP A 146 -10.01 12.78 -15.16
CA ASP A 146 -11.16 12.81 -16.07
C ASP A 146 -12.40 13.30 -15.30
N PRO A 147 -12.73 14.61 -15.37
CA PRO A 147 -13.86 15.20 -14.63
C PRO A 147 -15.22 14.56 -14.92
N GLY A 148 -15.39 13.89 -16.07
CA GLY A 148 -16.60 13.12 -16.38
C GLY A 148 -16.89 11.98 -15.41
N ARG A 149 -15.91 11.55 -14.64
CA ARG A 149 -16.02 10.49 -13.61
C ARG A 149 -16.50 10.98 -12.23
N MET A 150 -16.63 12.29 -12.03
CA MET A 150 -17.06 12.85 -10.74
C MET A 150 -18.45 12.35 -10.27
N PRO A 151 -19.48 12.22 -11.14
CA PRO A 151 -20.77 11.66 -10.72
C PRO A 151 -20.65 10.23 -10.19
N PHE A 152 -19.80 9.40 -10.81
CA PHE A 152 -19.55 8.03 -10.35
C PHE A 152 -18.87 8.03 -8.97
N TYR A 153 -17.81 8.82 -8.77
CA TYR A 153 -17.16 8.98 -7.48
C TYR A 153 -18.19 9.34 -6.37
N ARG A 154 -19.02 10.36 -6.62
CA ARG A 154 -20.03 10.81 -5.62
C ARG A 154 -21.04 9.73 -5.30
N SER A 155 -21.51 8.99 -6.30
CA SER A 155 -22.46 7.88 -6.09
C SER A 155 -21.81 6.74 -5.27
N VAL A 156 -20.54 6.43 -5.51
CA VAL A 156 -19.80 5.43 -4.74
C VAL A 156 -19.55 5.90 -3.31
N ALA A 157 -19.22 7.18 -3.11
CA ALA A 157 -18.92 7.74 -1.78
C ALA A 157 -20.13 7.62 -0.83
N THR A 158 -21.31 7.96 -1.30
CA THR A 158 -22.56 7.93 -0.51
C THR A 158 -23.27 6.56 -0.55
N GLY A 159 -22.86 5.69 -1.48
CA GLY A 159 -23.43 4.37 -1.65
C GLY A 159 -22.96 3.38 -0.59
N LYS A 160 -23.82 2.39 -0.32
CA LYS A 160 -23.48 1.23 0.53
C LYS A 160 -23.05 0.07 -0.37
N PRO A 161 -21.91 -0.60 -0.08
CA PRO A 161 -21.63 -1.90 -0.67
C PRO A 161 -22.75 -2.90 -0.32
N SER A 162 -23.01 -3.86 -1.20
CA SER A 162 -24.10 -4.84 -1.03
C SER A 162 -23.97 -5.71 0.24
N ASN A 163 -22.76 -5.84 0.76
CA ASN A 163 -22.40 -6.64 1.93
C ASN A 163 -22.02 -5.79 3.16
N SER A 164 -22.38 -4.49 3.18
CA SER A 164 -22.10 -3.57 4.28
C SER A 164 -23.36 -2.86 4.80
N SER A 165 -23.40 -2.64 6.11
CA SER A 165 -24.39 -1.74 6.74
C SER A 165 -23.99 -0.27 6.67
N LEU A 166 -22.71 0.02 6.37
CA LEU A 166 -22.13 1.36 6.33
C LEU A 166 -22.01 1.86 4.87
N THR A 167 -22.20 3.15 4.68
CA THR A 167 -21.68 3.82 3.47
C THR A 167 -20.16 3.83 3.51
N ARG A 168 -19.50 4.08 2.36
CA ARG A 168 -18.05 4.17 2.33
C ARG A 168 -17.51 5.36 3.11
N LEU A 169 -18.21 6.48 3.15
CA LEU A 169 -17.85 7.62 4.00
C LEU A 169 -17.95 7.28 5.49
N GLU A 170 -19.02 6.62 5.92
CA GLU A 170 -19.16 6.15 7.31
C GLU A 170 -18.05 5.17 7.70
N ALA A 171 -17.68 4.25 6.80
CA ALA A 171 -16.57 3.33 7.04
C ALA A 171 -15.22 4.07 7.14
N CYS A 172 -14.97 5.06 6.28
CA CYS A 172 -13.80 5.92 6.38
C CYS A 172 -13.75 6.69 7.71
N CYS A 173 -14.90 7.23 8.17
CA CYS A 173 -15.00 7.95 9.43
C CYS A 173 -14.68 7.07 10.65
N LYS A 174 -15.16 5.83 10.66
CA LYS A 174 -14.87 4.86 11.73
C LYS A 174 -13.43 4.39 11.75
N GLY A 175 -12.73 4.48 10.63
CA GLY A 175 -11.42 3.92 10.49
C GLY A 175 -11.40 2.38 10.55
N TYR A 176 -10.21 1.80 10.82
CA TYR A 176 -10.05 0.35 10.77
C TYR A 176 -10.78 -0.42 11.90
N GLU A 177 -11.34 0.30 12.86
CA GLU A 177 -12.27 -0.32 13.81
C GLU A 177 -13.46 -0.99 13.10
N ALA A 178 -13.89 -0.45 11.95
CA ALA A 178 -14.93 -1.07 11.13
C ALA A 178 -14.55 -2.45 10.59
N ASP A 179 -13.25 -2.75 10.48
CA ASP A 179 -12.73 -4.00 9.93
C ASP A 179 -12.55 -5.10 11.00
N ILE A 180 -12.42 -4.72 12.27
CA ILE A 180 -12.15 -5.66 13.38
C ILE A 180 -13.16 -6.81 13.47
N PRO A 181 -14.48 -6.60 13.30
CA PRO A 181 -15.43 -7.70 13.33
C PRO A 181 -15.18 -8.79 12.28
N LYS A 182 -14.53 -8.42 11.14
CA LYS A 182 -14.18 -9.38 10.08
C LYS A 182 -12.76 -9.97 10.26
N LEU A 183 -11.87 -9.24 10.92
CA LEU A 183 -10.50 -9.66 11.20
C LEU A 183 -10.10 -9.34 12.64
N PRO A 184 -10.61 -10.07 13.63
CA PRO A 184 -10.36 -9.78 15.06
C PRO A 184 -8.89 -9.93 15.48
N TRP A 185 -8.07 -10.60 14.67
CA TRP A 185 -6.63 -10.83 14.89
C TRP A 185 -5.73 -9.87 14.13
N ILE A 186 -6.27 -8.79 13.59
CA ILE A 186 -5.51 -7.84 12.76
C ILE A 186 -4.47 -7.06 13.55
N GLU A 187 -4.73 -6.80 14.81
CA GLU A 187 -3.85 -6.08 15.72
C GLU A 187 -3.00 -7.04 16.57
N PRO A 188 -1.70 -6.77 16.69
CA PRO A 188 -0.88 -5.78 15.95
C PRO A 188 -0.38 -6.29 14.60
N HIS A 189 -0.56 -7.56 14.27
CA HIS A 189 0.16 -8.33 13.26
C HIS A 189 0.00 -7.84 11.81
N LEU A 190 -1.12 -7.16 11.50
CA LEU A 190 -1.46 -6.72 10.15
C LEU A 190 -1.67 -5.21 10.03
N LEU A 191 -1.20 -4.41 10.98
CA LEU A 191 -1.33 -2.94 10.90
C LEU A 191 -0.75 -2.36 9.61
N TRP A 192 0.25 -3.02 9.02
CA TRP A 192 0.86 -2.59 7.76
C TRP A 192 -0.13 -2.48 6.58
N ILE A 193 -1.23 -3.25 6.59
CA ILE A 193 -2.25 -3.15 5.52
C ILE A 193 -3.02 -1.82 5.57
N TYR A 194 -3.04 -1.17 6.72
CA TYR A 194 -3.73 0.10 6.91
C TYR A 194 -2.88 1.32 6.60
N VAL A 195 -1.57 1.18 6.45
CA VAL A 195 -0.70 2.31 6.13
C VAL A 195 -1.09 2.93 4.78
N ALA A 196 -1.37 2.10 3.78
CA ALA A 196 -1.85 2.60 2.48
C ALA A 196 -3.24 3.25 2.58
N ALA A 197 -4.18 2.64 3.32
CA ALA A 197 -5.50 3.21 3.53
C ALA A 197 -5.44 4.56 4.27
N GLN A 198 -4.55 4.69 5.24
CA GLN A 198 -4.31 5.95 5.95
C GLN A 198 -3.73 7.03 5.03
N GLY A 199 -2.78 6.66 4.17
CA GLY A 199 -2.26 7.56 3.13
C GLY A 199 -3.35 8.02 2.17
N CYS A 200 -4.26 7.11 1.76
CA CYS A 200 -5.43 7.44 0.95
C CYS A 200 -6.35 8.44 1.64
N LEU A 201 -6.66 8.24 2.93
CA LEU A 201 -7.45 9.21 3.70
C LEU A 201 -6.79 10.58 3.76
N LYS A 202 -5.46 10.63 3.93
CA LYS A 202 -4.71 11.89 3.92
C LYS A 202 -4.86 12.63 2.59
N GLU A 203 -4.71 11.93 1.47
CA GLU A 203 -4.90 12.54 0.15
C GLU A 203 -6.37 12.93 -0.09
N LEU A 204 -7.33 12.09 0.28
CA LEU A 204 -8.75 12.42 0.22
C LEU A 204 -9.08 13.68 1.05
N SER A 205 -8.50 13.84 2.23
CA SER A 205 -8.73 15.03 3.06
C SER A 205 -8.17 16.33 2.45
N LYS A 206 -7.22 16.21 1.51
CA LYS A 206 -6.72 17.37 0.72
C LYS A 206 -7.59 17.63 -0.51
N LEU A 207 -8.05 16.58 -1.17
CA LEU A 207 -8.87 16.66 -2.38
C LEU A 207 -10.34 17.04 -2.09
N GLU A 208 -10.81 16.75 -0.90
CA GLU A 208 -12.17 17.03 -0.38
C GLU A 208 -12.07 17.72 0.99
N PRO A 209 -11.58 18.98 1.05
CA PRO A 209 -11.33 19.66 2.33
C PRO A 209 -12.59 19.91 3.16
N ASP A 210 -13.75 19.98 2.51
CA ASP A 210 -15.05 20.17 3.15
C ASP A 210 -15.68 18.89 3.68
N GLU A 211 -15.10 17.70 3.37
CA GLU A 211 -15.58 16.41 3.88
C GLU A 211 -14.87 16.06 5.19
N PRO A 212 -15.53 16.20 6.36
CA PRO A 212 -14.90 16.00 7.66
C PRO A 212 -14.63 14.53 7.97
N MET A 213 -15.31 13.58 7.31
CA MET A 213 -15.23 12.16 7.64
C MET A 213 -13.84 11.58 7.39
N PHE A 214 -13.11 12.10 6.40
CA PHE A 214 -11.74 11.65 6.14
C PHE A 214 -10.78 12.06 7.27
N ARG A 215 -10.90 13.28 7.78
CA ARG A 215 -10.09 13.75 8.93
C ARG A 215 -10.46 13.02 10.21
N ALA A 216 -11.75 12.73 10.42
CA ALA A 216 -12.21 11.96 11.56
C ALA A 216 -11.62 10.52 11.53
N GLY A 217 -11.61 9.88 10.36
CA GLY A 217 -11.00 8.56 10.17
C GLY A 217 -9.48 8.55 10.40
N LEU A 218 -8.76 9.58 9.92
CA LEU A 218 -7.33 9.75 10.21
C LEU A 218 -7.08 9.78 11.72
N ALA A 219 -7.85 10.58 12.47
CA ALA A 219 -7.73 10.70 13.91
C ALA A 219 -8.12 9.41 14.65
N ALA A 220 -9.20 8.75 14.24
CA ALA A 220 -9.65 7.49 14.83
C ALA A 220 -8.59 6.39 14.69
N ASN A 221 -8.02 6.23 13.50
CA ASN A 221 -6.94 5.27 13.25
C ASN A 221 -5.71 5.56 14.08
N ALA A 222 -5.27 6.81 14.16
CA ALA A 222 -4.11 7.21 14.96
C ALA A 222 -4.33 6.95 16.45
N ALA A 223 -5.51 7.34 16.99
CA ALA A 223 -5.86 7.10 18.38
C ALA A 223 -5.81 5.63 18.76
N ARG A 224 -6.22 4.74 17.84
CA ARG A 224 -6.18 3.29 18.07
C ARG A 224 -4.78 2.71 17.87
N ALA A 225 -4.04 3.14 16.85
CA ALA A 225 -2.73 2.61 16.52
C ALA A 225 -1.64 2.98 17.54
N ARG A 226 -1.76 4.13 18.23
CA ARG A 226 -0.72 4.66 19.12
C ARG A 226 -0.25 3.69 20.21
N CYS A 227 -1.12 2.80 20.70
CA CYS A 227 -0.74 1.83 21.74
C CYS A 227 0.29 0.79 21.25
N PHE A 228 0.40 0.60 19.93
CA PHE A 228 1.35 -0.32 19.32
C PHE A 228 2.72 0.31 19.05
N LEU A 229 2.86 1.64 19.17
CA LEU A 229 4.14 2.32 19.01
C LEU A 229 5.21 1.80 19.99
N GLN A 230 4.82 1.46 21.21
CA GLN A 230 5.75 1.03 22.25
C GLN A 230 6.15 -0.45 22.18
N LEU A 231 5.62 -1.20 21.21
CA LEU A 231 5.99 -2.61 21.07
C LEU A 231 7.47 -2.82 20.78
N TYR A 232 8.15 -1.85 20.20
CA TYR A 232 9.59 -1.89 19.95
C TYR A 232 10.40 -2.10 21.24
N GLU A 233 9.94 -1.62 22.40
CA GLU A 233 10.64 -1.74 23.69
C GLU A 233 10.79 -3.19 24.16
N LYS A 234 10.02 -4.11 23.59
CA LYS A 234 10.03 -5.54 23.90
C LYS A 234 11.02 -6.34 23.05
N TYR A 235 11.74 -5.68 22.15
CA TYR A 235 12.62 -6.36 21.22
C TYR A 235 13.92 -5.59 21.01
N ASP A 236 15.03 -6.25 21.34
CA ASP A 236 16.37 -5.76 21.08
C ASP A 236 16.94 -6.48 19.84
N ASN A 237 16.99 -5.77 18.72
CA ASN A 237 17.52 -6.32 17.49
C ASN A 237 19.04 -6.21 17.35
N THR A 238 19.73 -5.59 18.35
CA THR A 238 21.19 -5.46 18.33
C THR A 238 21.88 -6.77 18.69
N THR A 239 21.22 -7.64 19.46
CA THR A 239 21.77 -8.93 19.95
C THR A 239 21.49 -10.11 19.02
N GLU A 240 20.64 -9.93 18.02
CA GLU A 240 20.27 -11.01 17.10
C GLU A 240 21.07 -10.96 15.78
N SER A 241 21.28 -12.14 15.20
CA SER A 241 21.85 -12.23 13.86
C SER A 241 20.97 -11.50 12.85
N PRO A 242 21.56 -10.74 11.91
CA PRO A 242 20.82 -10.03 10.89
C PRO A 242 19.85 -10.95 10.15
N PHE A 243 18.59 -10.58 10.11
CA PHE A 243 17.61 -11.27 9.31
C PHE A 243 17.77 -10.86 7.86
N ARG A 244 18.15 -11.80 7.04
CA ARG A 244 18.23 -11.57 5.59
C ARG A 244 17.05 -12.26 4.94
N TYR A 245 16.13 -11.49 4.38
CA TYR A 245 15.12 -12.02 3.45
C TYR A 245 15.77 -12.70 2.26
N GLY A 246 17.07 -12.76 2.29
CA GLY A 246 17.99 -13.44 1.45
C GLY A 246 17.38 -13.86 0.14
N ASN A 247 17.75 -14.76 -0.47
CA ASN A 247 17.46 -15.13 -1.83
C ASN A 247 16.29 -16.13 -1.97
N TRP A 248 15.36 -16.21 -0.99
CA TRP A 248 14.27 -17.19 -1.09
C TRP A 248 13.46 -17.05 -2.38
N ARG A 249 13.32 -15.82 -2.88
CA ARG A 249 12.68 -15.57 -4.18
C ARG A 249 13.55 -15.98 -5.35
N ASN A 250 14.85 -16.02 -5.22
CA ASN A 250 15.76 -16.47 -6.25
C ASN A 250 15.91 -18.01 -6.28
N GLY A 251 15.74 -18.67 -5.13
CA GLY A 251 15.74 -20.13 -5.04
C GLY A 251 14.47 -20.77 -5.60
N TYR A 252 13.34 -20.09 -5.46
CA TYR A 252 12.08 -20.46 -6.07
C TYR A 252 11.92 -19.64 -7.34
N ALA A 253 12.32 -20.20 -8.46
CA ALA A 253 12.03 -19.57 -9.75
C ALA A 253 10.54 -19.20 -9.77
N TRP A 254 10.22 -17.95 -10.03
CA TRP A 254 8.87 -17.49 -10.28
C TRP A 254 8.35 -18.15 -11.55
N ARG A 255 7.98 -19.41 -11.43
CA ARG A 255 7.43 -20.18 -12.55
C ARG A 255 5.95 -19.89 -12.62
N PRO A 256 5.37 -19.86 -13.82
CA PRO A 256 3.93 -19.84 -13.96
C PRO A 256 3.33 -21.01 -13.19
N GLN A 257 2.53 -20.73 -12.15
CA GLN A 257 1.73 -21.72 -11.46
C GLN A 257 0.40 -21.89 -12.20
N LYS A 258 -0.20 -23.06 -12.08
CA LYS A 258 -1.44 -23.39 -12.79
C LYS A 258 -2.69 -23.01 -11.99
N THR A 259 -2.57 -22.87 -10.68
CA THR A 259 -3.68 -22.53 -9.79
C THR A 259 -3.22 -21.56 -8.69
N LEU A 260 -4.16 -20.79 -8.15
CA LEU A 260 -3.92 -19.90 -7.00
C LEU A 260 -3.38 -20.70 -5.80
N LYS A 261 -3.94 -21.89 -5.55
CA LYS A 261 -3.50 -22.78 -4.47
C LYS A 261 -2.05 -23.21 -4.63
N GLU A 262 -1.61 -23.50 -5.84
CA GLU A 262 -0.21 -23.83 -6.13
C GLU A 262 0.70 -22.62 -5.89
N SER A 263 0.28 -21.44 -6.34
CA SER A 263 1.00 -20.19 -6.10
C SER A 263 1.16 -19.88 -4.62
N ASP A 264 0.08 -20.02 -3.84
CA ASP A 264 0.11 -19.82 -2.39
C ASP A 264 1.00 -20.86 -1.69
N ALA A 265 0.94 -22.13 -2.12
CA ALA A 265 1.78 -23.19 -1.56
C ALA A 265 3.27 -22.89 -1.78
N VAL A 266 3.68 -22.48 -2.98
CA VAL A 266 5.07 -22.09 -3.27
C VAL A 266 5.50 -20.91 -2.41
N SER A 267 4.66 -19.88 -2.31
CA SER A 267 4.93 -18.69 -1.48
C SER A 267 5.05 -19.05 0.01
N MET A 268 4.16 -19.88 0.53
CA MET A 268 4.16 -20.27 1.94
C MET A 268 5.32 -21.18 2.32
N THR A 269 5.72 -22.10 1.43
CA THR A 269 6.89 -22.96 1.65
C THR A 269 8.15 -22.11 1.76
N GLY A 270 8.39 -21.20 0.82
CA GLY A 270 9.53 -20.30 0.88
C GLY A 270 9.56 -19.43 2.15
N LYS A 271 8.40 -18.88 2.54
CA LYS A 271 8.29 -18.11 3.80
C LYS A 271 8.59 -18.96 5.02
N LYS A 272 8.10 -20.18 5.10
CA LYS A 272 8.30 -21.08 6.24
C LYS A 272 9.77 -21.48 6.39
N GLU A 273 10.43 -21.83 5.29
CA GLU A 273 11.82 -22.30 5.30
C GLU A 273 12.81 -21.20 5.70
N ILE A 274 12.58 -19.97 5.25
CA ILE A 274 13.54 -18.87 5.40
C ILE A 274 13.23 -17.98 6.61
N LEU A 275 11.95 -17.70 6.84
CA LEU A 275 11.52 -16.74 7.85
C LEU A 275 11.33 -17.38 9.25
N GLY A 276 10.98 -18.65 9.31
CA GLY A 276 10.80 -19.38 10.57
C GLY A 276 10.03 -18.60 11.64
N THR A 277 10.41 -18.74 12.88
CA THR A 277 9.83 -18.04 14.05
C THR A 277 10.17 -16.55 14.08
N ARG A 278 11.32 -16.16 13.54
CA ARG A 278 11.77 -14.77 13.54
C ARG A 278 10.83 -13.83 12.78
N LYS A 279 10.18 -14.30 11.73
CA LYS A 279 9.16 -13.54 11.02
C LYS A 279 8.08 -12.98 11.94
N ASN A 280 7.62 -13.76 12.90
CA ASN A 280 6.57 -13.32 13.82
C ASN A 280 7.10 -12.25 14.79
N VAL A 281 8.30 -12.44 15.30
CA VAL A 281 8.97 -11.47 16.18
C VAL A 281 9.16 -10.13 15.45
N GLU A 282 9.73 -10.13 14.25
CA GLU A 282 9.91 -8.91 13.49
C GLU A 282 8.57 -8.24 13.13
N ARG A 283 7.56 -9.03 12.77
CA ARG A 283 6.24 -8.50 12.46
C ARG A 283 5.58 -7.83 13.65
N ASP A 284 5.74 -8.37 14.85
CA ASP A 284 5.09 -7.86 16.05
C ASP A 284 5.86 -6.71 16.70
N TYR A 285 7.18 -6.71 16.62
CA TYR A 285 8.04 -5.77 17.33
C TYR A 285 8.82 -4.80 16.45
N MET A 286 8.76 -4.93 15.15
CA MET A 286 9.37 -4.02 14.17
C MET A 286 8.35 -3.50 13.18
N THR A 287 7.66 -4.37 12.44
CA THR A 287 6.68 -3.95 11.42
C THR A 287 5.46 -3.30 12.05
N ALA A 288 4.94 -3.83 13.16
CA ALA A 288 3.76 -3.29 13.84
C ALA A 288 4.00 -1.87 14.40
N PRO A 289 5.07 -1.60 15.19
CA PRO A 289 5.32 -0.23 15.68
C PRO A 289 5.66 0.75 14.56
N LEU A 290 6.36 0.35 13.50
CA LEU A 290 6.61 1.21 12.35
C LEU A 290 5.33 1.52 11.56
N SER A 291 4.43 0.55 11.44
CA SER A 291 3.11 0.76 10.83
C SER A 291 2.26 1.71 11.66
N ALA A 292 2.26 1.53 12.99
CA ALA A 292 1.57 2.44 13.90
C ALA A 292 2.14 3.86 13.81
N ALA A 293 3.46 4.00 13.71
CA ALA A 293 4.12 5.29 13.50
C ALA A 293 3.66 5.96 12.20
N ALA A 294 3.61 5.21 11.09
CA ALA A 294 3.14 5.74 9.81
C ALA A 294 1.65 6.16 9.87
N ILE A 295 0.80 5.36 10.52
CA ILE A 295 -0.62 5.69 10.72
C ILE A 295 -0.76 6.99 11.54
N CYS A 296 -0.01 7.14 12.62
CA CYS A 296 -0.01 8.34 13.45
C CYS A 296 0.56 9.56 12.69
N ALA A 297 1.62 9.36 11.92
CA ALA A 297 2.26 10.42 11.14
C ALA A 297 1.32 11.04 10.09
N PHE A 298 0.54 10.22 9.38
CA PHE A 298 -0.48 10.73 8.45
C PHE A 298 -1.54 11.60 9.14
N ALA A 299 -1.80 11.36 10.42
CA ALA A 299 -2.68 12.20 11.24
C ALA A 299 -1.95 13.36 11.93
N GLY A 300 -0.62 13.50 11.78
CA GLY A 300 0.19 14.55 12.40
C GLY A 300 0.38 14.39 13.90
N THR A 301 0.33 13.14 14.43
CA THR A 301 0.42 12.86 15.88
C THR A 301 1.59 11.93 16.22
N GLU A 302 2.00 11.89 17.49
CA GLU A 302 2.96 10.93 18.06
C GLU A 302 4.42 11.04 17.53
N ARG A 303 4.81 12.19 16.98
CA ARG A 303 6.16 12.38 16.42
C ARG A 303 7.27 12.06 17.42
N ALA A 304 7.15 12.52 18.67
CA ALA A 304 8.16 12.28 19.71
C ALA A 304 8.31 10.78 20.04
N ALA A 305 7.22 10.01 20.03
CA ALA A 305 7.24 8.57 20.23
C ALA A 305 7.91 7.86 19.04
N PHE A 306 7.64 8.30 17.82
CA PHE A 306 8.31 7.80 16.62
C PHE A 306 9.82 8.08 16.63
N GLU A 307 10.27 9.27 17.04
CA GLU A 307 11.70 9.58 17.15
C GLU A 307 12.43 8.73 18.19
N LYS A 308 11.74 8.31 19.29
CA LYS A 308 12.30 7.34 20.25
C LYS A 308 12.47 5.96 19.61
N LEU A 309 11.46 5.51 18.87
CA LEU A 309 11.49 4.25 18.12
C LEU A 309 12.67 4.23 17.13
N LEU A 310 12.88 5.32 16.38
CA LEU A 310 13.99 5.41 15.43
C LEU A 310 15.38 5.25 16.09
N ARG A 311 15.54 5.73 17.32
CA ARG A 311 16.81 5.62 18.08
C ARG A 311 17.01 4.27 18.75
N HIS A 312 15.96 3.48 18.89
CA HIS A 312 16.02 2.18 19.58
C HIS A 312 16.64 1.09 18.72
N TYR A 313 16.30 1.05 17.44
CA TYR A 313 16.72 -0.04 16.57
C TYR A 313 18.16 0.12 16.04
N ASP A 314 18.86 -0.99 15.91
CA ASP A 314 20.02 -1.09 15.03
C ASP A 314 19.55 -1.29 13.58
N TRP A 315 19.56 -0.23 12.81
CA TRP A 315 19.09 -0.21 11.42
C TRP A 315 19.94 -1.05 10.47
N SER A 316 21.16 -1.42 10.85
CA SER A 316 22.03 -2.30 10.05
C SER A 316 21.52 -3.74 9.97
N THR A 317 20.66 -4.14 10.92
CA THR A 317 20.07 -5.48 11.00
C THR A 317 18.72 -5.59 10.32
N PHE A 318 18.12 -4.45 9.92
CA PHE A 318 16.83 -4.42 9.26
C PHE A 318 16.88 -4.96 7.84
N ASN A 319 15.80 -5.55 7.43
CA ASN A 319 15.54 -5.81 6.06
C ASN A 319 14.81 -4.64 5.38
N ILE A 320 14.92 -4.59 4.05
CA ILE A 320 14.40 -3.46 3.24
C ILE A 320 12.88 -3.26 3.41
N SER A 321 12.12 -4.31 3.70
CA SER A 321 10.65 -4.20 3.78
C SER A 321 10.18 -3.32 4.93
N GLU A 322 10.82 -3.40 6.08
CA GLU A 322 10.46 -2.62 7.26
C GLU A 322 10.97 -1.19 7.17
N PHE A 323 12.10 -1.00 6.52
CA PHE A 323 12.74 0.31 6.36
C PHE A 323 11.81 1.34 5.68
N PHE A 324 11.08 0.95 4.65
CA PHE A 324 10.19 1.87 3.94
C PHE A 324 9.09 2.46 4.84
N LEU A 325 8.62 1.72 5.85
CA LEU A 325 7.62 2.21 6.80
C LEU A 325 8.16 3.35 7.67
N ALA A 326 9.45 3.29 8.06
CA ALA A 326 10.11 4.38 8.77
C ALA A 326 10.18 5.65 7.91
N GLU A 327 10.53 5.50 6.64
CA GLU A 327 10.60 6.61 5.70
C GLU A 327 9.21 7.19 5.39
N VAL A 328 8.20 6.33 5.21
CA VAL A 328 6.80 6.75 5.06
C VAL A 328 6.35 7.56 6.28
N ALA A 329 6.64 7.08 7.51
CA ALA A 329 6.30 7.81 8.72
C ALA A 329 7.02 9.15 8.81
N TRP A 330 8.32 9.19 8.51
CA TRP A 330 9.12 10.41 8.59
C TRP A 330 8.61 11.52 7.68
N TYR A 331 8.28 11.20 6.45
CA TYR A 331 7.83 12.18 5.45
C TYR A 331 6.30 12.39 5.41
N ALA A 332 5.54 11.70 6.27
CA ALA A 332 4.11 11.96 6.46
C ALA A 332 3.82 13.12 7.45
N TYR A 333 4.80 13.45 8.35
CA TYR A 333 4.74 14.62 9.25
C TYR A 333 4.97 15.91 8.47
#